data_383a834a050846abdfb93c24f4860a22
#
_entry.id   383a834a050846abdfb93c24f4860a22
#
_cell.length_a   1.000
_cell.length_b   1.000
_cell.length_c   1.000
_cell.angle_alpha   90.00
_cell.angle_beta   90.00
_cell.angle_gamma   90.00
#
_symmetry.space_group_name_H-M   'P 1'
#
loop_
_entity.id
_entity.type
_entity.pdbx_description
1 polymer ?
#
loop_
_entity_poly.entity_id
_entity_poly.type
_entity_poly.pdbx_seq_one_letter_code
_entity_poly.pdbx_strand_id
1 'polypeptide(L)'
;SLDNALEAELNCWQNAQDGPTLTVGYVQCPHSPTMVGPNGEELPFSTGWKWTDHSLYLGQVEFINKHILKLVDTIQAHDPDALIFLQSDHGNRYAIHMVQMGQWDGYDPHEENQYMQNILNCVYYKNEAFDIEGETGINTMRKVFSQVLGANLPPITPVQDYSDNYVDEQS
;
A
#
# COMPACT_ATOMS: atom_id res chain seq x y z
N SER A 1 1.98 8.96 -17.45
CA SER A 1 0.92 9.08 -16.43
C SER A 1 0.87 7.81 -15.58
N LEU A 2 0.26 7.88 -14.42
CA LEU A 2 0.05 6.71 -13.55
C LEU A 2 -0.84 5.66 -14.25
N ASP A 3 -1.83 6.09 -15.02
CA ASP A 3 -2.64 5.20 -15.86
C ASP A 3 -1.79 4.33 -16.79
N ASN A 4 -0.80 4.94 -17.45
CA ASN A 4 0.08 4.20 -18.36
C ASN A 4 0.93 3.15 -17.62
N ALA A 5 1.34 3.43 -16.37
CA ALA A 5 2.08 2.48 -15.56
C ALA A 5 1.20 1.28 -15.16
N LEU A 6 -0.02 1.54 -14.70
CA LEU A 6 -0.98 0.50 -14.35
C LEU A 6 -1.42 -0.32 -15.55
N GLU A 7 -1.61 0.30 -16.72
CA GLU A 7 -1.87 -0.40 -17.98
C GLU A 7 -0.67 -1.25 -18.42
N ALA A 8 0.55 -0.76 -18.21
CA ALA A 8 1.76 -1.53 -18.53
C ALA A 8 1.89 -2.78 -17.62
N GLU A 9 1.59 -2.67 -16.33
CA GLU A 9 1.58 -3.82 -15.41
C GLU A 9 0.51 -4.84 -15.84
N LEU A 10 -0.68 -4.39 -16.17
CA LEU A 10 -1.75 -5.24 -16.66
C LEU A 10 -1.36 -5.97 -17.97
N ASN A 11 -0.75 -5.25 -18.91
CA ASN A 11 -0.25 -5.82 -20.16
C ASN A 11 0.88 -6.85 -19.94
N CYS A 12 1.80 -6.58 -19.01
CA CYS A 12 2.85 -7.54 -18.64
C CYS A 12 2.25 -8.83 -18.11
N TRP A 13 1.28 -8.75 -17.22
CA TRP A 13 0.61 -9.92 -16.68
C TRP A 13 -0.19 -10.68 -17.75
N GLN A 14 -0.97 -10.00 -18.60
CA GLN A 14 -1.76 -10.60 -19.67
C GLN A 14 -0.90 -11.30 -20.74
N ASN A 15 0.34 -10.88 -20.93
CA ASN A 15 1.29 -11.46 -21.89
C ASN A 15 2.32 -12.39 -21.22
N ALA A 16 2.09 -12.79 -19.95
CA ALA A 16 2.96 -13.75 -19.29
C ALA A 16 3.01 -15.07 -20.06
N GLN A 17 4.20 -15.68 -20.09
CA GLN A 17 4.45 -16.96 -20.77
C GLN A 17 3.74 -18.10 -20.02
N ASP A 18 3.48 -19.21 -20.70
CA ASP A 18 2.94 -20.42 -20.09
C ASP A 18 3.84 -20.92 -18.96
N GLY A 19 3.25 -21.11 -17.76
CA GLY A 19 3.93 -21.61 -16.57
C GLY A 19 3.73 -20.74 -15.33
N PRO A 20 4.27 -21.14 -14.17
CA PRO A 20 4.18 -20.37 -12.96
C PRO A 20 4.87 -19.01 -13.12
N THR A 21 4.14 -17.94 -12.90
CA THR A 21 4.63 -16.56 -13.08
C THR A 21 4.51 -15.80 -11.78
N LEU A 22 5.54 -15.04 -11.43
CA LEU A 22 5.50 -14.04 -10.35
C LEU A 22 5.61 -12.65 -10.98
N THR A 23 4.57 -11.85 -10.79
CA THR A 23 4.57 -10.43 -11.17
C THR A 23 4.66 -9.58 -9.91
N VAL A 24 5.57 -8.62 -9.89
CA VAL A 24 5.71 -7.66 -8.78
C VAL A 24 5.48 -6.26 -9.34
N GLY A 25 4.39 -5.63 -8.91
CA GLY A 25 4.07 -4.24 -9.22
C GLY A 25 4.44 -3.34 -8.04
N TYR A 26 5.12 -2.23 -8.33
CA TYR A 26 5.39 -1.19 -7.34
C TYR A 26 4.75 0.13 -7.79
N VAL A 27 3.81 0.62 -7.00
CA VAL A 27 3.06 1.84 -7.30
C VAL A 27 3.33 2.88 -6.22
N GLN A 28 3.98 3.97 -6.60
CA GLN A 28 4.35 5.05 -5.68
C GLN A 28 3.18 5.98 -5.30
N CYS A 29 1.96 5.67 -5.69
CA CYS A 29 0.76 6.39 -5.30
C CYS A 29 0.13 5.70 -4.08
N PRO A 30 -0.31 6.40 -3.03
CA PRO A 30 -0.53 7.87 -2.92
C PRO A 30 0.63 8.65 -2.29
N HIS A 31 1.88 8.24 -2.47
CA HIS A 31 3.03 8.98 -1.97
C HIS A 31 3.11 10.39 -2.60
N SER A 32 3.64 11.35 -1.83
CA SER A 32 3.84 12.73 -2.31
C SER A 32 5.00 12.85 -3.31
N PRO A 33 4.97 13.87 -4.20
CA PRO A 33 3.95 14.91 -4.27
C PRO A 33 2.63 14.39 -4.83
N THR A 34 1.51 14.98 -4.40
CA THR A 34 0.19 14.65 -4.95
C THR A 34 0.08 15.17 -6.38
N MET A 35 0.04 14.24 -7.33
CA MET A 35 0.11 14.57 -8.77
C MET A 35 -1.24 14.43 -9.47
N VAL A 36 -2.19 13.73 -8.85
CA VAL A 36 -3.50 13.46 -9.44
C VAL A 36 -4.62 13.68 -8.43
N GLY A 37 -5.74 14.18 -8.90
CA GLY A 37 -6.98 14.24 -8.13
C GLY A 37 -7.80 12.94 -8.23
N PRO A 38 -8.96 12.91 -7.59
CA PRO A 38 -9.76 11.68 -7.41
C PRO A 38 -10.30 11.06 -8.72
N ASN A 39 -10.33 11.83 -9.82
CA ASN A 39 -10.79 11.36 -11.12
C ASN A 39 -9.65 11.28 -12.15
N GLY A 40 -8.39 11.34 -11.72
CA GLY A 40 -7.23 11.29 -12.59
C GLY A 40 -6.83 12.63 -13.20
N GLU A 41 -7.45 13.73 -12.80
CA GLU A 41 -7.04 15.06 -13.22
C GLU A 41 -5.64 15.39 -12.73
N GLU A 42 -4.79 15.89 -13.62
CA GLU A 42 -3.42 16.29 -13.28
C GLU A 42 -3.45 17.51 -12.36
N LEU A 43 -2.71 17.45 -11.25
CA LEU A 43 -2.54 18.54 -10.33
C LEU A 43 -1.22 19.28 -10.60
N PRO A 44 -1.20 20.63 -10.47
CA PRO A 44 0.05 21.37 -10.58
C PRO A 44 1.08 20.91 -9.56
N PHE A 45 2.33 20.77 -9.95
CA PHE A 45 3.42 20.32 -9.06
C PHE A 45 3.51 21.15 -7.78
N SER A 46 3.28 22.46 -7.87
CA SER A 46 3.24 23.36 -6.70
C SER A 46 2.10 23.04 -5.71
N THR A 47 1.04 22.40 -6.18
CA THR A 47 -0.07 21.97 -5.34
C THR A 47 0.26 20.65 -4.64
N GLY A 48 0.97 19.76 -5.31
CA GLY A 48 1.30 18.42 -4.81
C GLY A 48 2.17 18.39 -3.54
N TRP A 49 2.84 19.47 -3.22
CA TRP A 49 3.66 19.63 -2.01
C TRP A 49 2.92 20.32 -0.84
N LYS A 50 1.61 20.52 -0.95
CA LYS A 50 0.81 21.08 0.14
C LYS A 50 0.44 19.99 1.14
N TRP A 51 1.38 19.59 1.95
CA TRP A 51 1.23 18.55 2.97
C TRP A 51 0.11 18.81 3.99
N THR A 52 -0.24 20.09 4.19
CA THR A 52 -1.32 20.50 5.09
C THR A 52 -2.71 20.27 4.52
N ASP A 53 -2.82 20.05 3.23
CA ASP A 53 -4.10 19.80 2.57
C ASP A 53 -4.37 18.31 2.44
N HIS A 54 -4.94 17.73 3.50
CA HIS A 54 -5.27 16.32 3.55
C HIS A 54 -6.23 15.87 2.43
N SER A 55 -7.03 16.79 1.89
CA SER A 55 -7.96 16.48 0.80
C SER A 55 -7.24 16.05 -0.47
N LEU A 56 -6.04 16.57 -0.72
CA LEU A 56 -5.21 16.18 -1.86
C LEU A 56 -4.76 14.71 -1.74
N TYR A 57 -4.30 14.32 -0.55
CA TYR A 57 -3.93 12.93 -0.28
C TYR A 57 -5.12 11.99 -0.44
N LEU A 58 -6.28 12.32 0.15
CA LEU A 58 -7.49 11.52 0.03
C LEU A 58 -7.98 11.38 -1.41
N GLY A 59 -7.88 12.44 -2.20
CA GLY A 59 -8.19 12.40 -3.64
C GLY A 59 -7.29 11.40 -4.40
N GLN A 60 -5.99 11.38 -4.07
CA GLN A 60 -5.04 10.43 -4.66
C GLN A 60 -5.31 8.98 -4.21
N VAL A 61 -5.69 8.78 -2.94
CA VAL A 61 -6.14 7.47 -2.42
C VAL A 61 -7.39 7.00 -3.15
N GLU A 62 -8.36 7.87 -3.36
CA GLU A 62 -9.58 7.53 -4.11
C GLU A 62 -9.25 7.12 -5.55
N PHE A 63 -8.37 7.84 -6.20
CA PHE A 63 -7.91 7.53 -7.56
C PHE A 63 -7.24 6.15 -7.63
N ILE A 64 -6.23 5.90 -6.78
CA ILE A 64 -5.48 4.63 -6.83
C ILE A 64 -6.37 3.43 -6.47
N ASN A 65 -7.31 3.58 -5.53
CA ASN A 65 -8.24 2.52 -5.18
C ASN A 65 -9.09 2.06 -6.38
N LYS A 66 -9.56 2.99 -7.21
CA LYS A 66 -10.31 2.66 -8.43
C LYS A 66 -9.46 1.81 -9.39
N HIS A 67 -8.18 2.13 -9.52
CA HIS A 67 -7.26 1.41 -10.42
C HIS A 67 -6.86 0.03 -9.87
N ILE A 68 -6.58 -0.06 -8.57
CA ILE A 68 -6.27 -1.34 -7.92
C ILE A 68 -7.45 -2.31 -8.03
N LEU A 69 -8.67 -1.84 -7.77
CA LEU A 69 -9.86 -2.69 -7.92
C LEU A 69 -10.01 -3.19 -9.36
N LYS A 70 -9.86 -2.31 -10.35
CA LYS A 70 -9.88 -2.73 -11.76
C LYS A 70 -8.79 -3.76 -12.10
N LEU A 71 -7.58 -3.59 -11.55
CA LEU A 71 -6.48 -4.53 -11.75
C LEU A 71 -6.81 -5.89 -11.15
N VAL A 72 -7.30 -5.94 -9.92
CA VAL A 72 -7.71 -7.17 -9.24
C VAL A 72 -8.83 -7.88 -10.02
N ASP A 73 -9.88 -7.16 -10.39
CA ASP A 73 -10.99 -7.71 -11.20
C ASP A 73 -10.48 -8.31 -12.51
N THR A 74 -9.55 -7.65 -13.17
CA THR A 74 -8.98 -8.12 -14.43
C THR A 74 -8.14 -9.38 -14.23
N ILE A 75 -7.30 -9.43 -13.21
CA ILE A 75 -6.50 -10.62 -12.87
C ILE A 75 -7.44 -11.81 -12.60
N GLN A 76 -8.42 -11.61 -11.73
CA GLN A 76 -9.37 -12.66 -11.34
C GLN A 76 -10.22 -13.17 -12.52
N ALA A 77 -10.54 -12.29 -13.47
CA ALA A 77 -11.27 -12.69 -14.68
C ALA A 77 -10.45 -13.56 -15.64
N HIS A 78 -9.13 -13.37 -15.68
CA HIS A 78 -8.22 -14.11 -16.57
C HIS A 78 -7.62 -15.35 -15.90
N ASP A 79 -7.29 -15.25 -14.60
CA ASP A 79 -6.74 -16.34 -13.81
C ASP A 79 -7.49 -16.44 -12.47
N PRO A 80 -8.57 -17.24 -12.43
CA PRO A 80 -9.33 -17.45 -11.20
C PRO A 80 -8.52 -18.11 -10.06
N ASP A 81 -7.41 -18.75 -10.37
CA ASP A 81 -6.52 -19.36 -9.38
C ASP A 81 -5.36 -18.44 -8.94
N ALA A 82 -5.33 -17.21 -9.43
CA ALA A 82 -4.30 -16.24 -9.07
C ALA A 82 -4.23 -16.00 -7.56
N LEU A 83 -3.00 -15.93 -7.05
CA LEU A 83 -2.70 -15.48 -5.70
C LEU A 83 -2.25 -14.03 -5.76
N ILE A 84 -3.05 -13.13 -5.19
CA ILE A 84 -2.84 -11.68 -5.28
C ILE A 84 -2.56 -11.14 -3.89
N PHE A 85 -1.43 -10.44 -3.74
CA PHE A 85 -1.08 -9.66 -2.55
C PHE A 85 -1.19 -8.17 -2.85
N LEU A 86 -1.87 -7.44 -1.99
CA LEU A 86 -1.90 -5.97 -1.98
C LEU A 86 -1.36 -5.51 -0.64
N GLN A 87 -0.18 -4.92 -0.65
CA GLN A 87 0.46 -4.44 0.57
C GLN A 87 1.07 -3.06 0.36
N SER A 88 0.95 -2.19 1.37
CA SER A 88 1.76 -0.99 1.47
C SER A 88 2.91 -1.18 2.45
N ASP A 89 3.97 -0.41 2.29
CA ASP A 89 5.16 -0.41 3.14
C ASP A 89 4.90 0.25 4.50
N HIS A 90 4.06 1.29 4.52
CA HIS A 90 3.62 1.97 5.73
C HIS A 90 2.24 2.62 5.53
N GLY A 91 1.65 3.08 6.61
CA GLY A 91 0.43 3.87 6.61
C GLY A 91 0.69 5.37 6.42
N ASN A 92 -0.26 6.20 6.84
CA ASN A 92 -0.19 7.65 6.66
C ASN A 92 0.77 8.32 7.66
N ARG A 93 1.57 9.28 7.19
CA ARG A 93 2.48 10.12 7.98
C ARG A 93 2.00 11.57 8.16
N TYR A 94 0.73 11.82 7.98
CA TYR A 94 0.18 13.18 7.98
C TYR A 94 0.46 13.93 9.30
N ALA A 95 0.25 13.29 10.44
CA ALA A 95 0.43 13.91 11.75
C ALA A 95 1.89 14.29 11.99
N ILE A 96 2.87 13.43 11.65
CA ILE A 96 4.30 13.77 11.73
C ILE A 96 4.62 15.03 10.93
N HIS A 97 4.11 15.12 9.69
CA HIS A 97 4.37 16.30 8.87
C HIS A 97 3.76 17.57 9.45
N MET A 98 2.56 17.48 10.02
CA MET A 98 1.91 18.63 10.67
C MET A 98 2.70 19.14 11.88
N VAL A 99 3.26 18.23 12.67
CA VAL A 99 4.12 18.57 13.83
C VAL A 99 5.42 19.21 13.35
N GLN A 100 6.10 18.61 12.37
CA GLN A 100 7.35 19.14 11.81
C GLN A 100 7.19 20.56 11.22
N MET A 101 6.00 20.90 10.75
CA MET A 101 5.68 22.25 10.27
C MET A 101 5.19 23.19 11.37
N GLY A 102 5.14 22.76 12.63
CA GLY A 102 4.66 23.55 13.75
C GLY A 102 3.17 23.90 13.67
N GLN A 103 2.39 23.10 12.97
CA GLN A 103 0.96 23.34 12.76
C GLN A 103 0.07 22.49 13.67
N TRP A 104 0.66 21.56 14.40
CA TRP A 104 -0.03 20.73 15.35
C TRP A 104 0.84 20.48 16.57
N ASP A 105 0.31 20.81 17.77
CA ASP A 105 0.98 20.65 19.06
C ASP A 105 0.43 19.49 19.89
N GLY A 106 -0.66 18.87 19.46
CA GLY A 106 -1.30 17.70 20.10
C GLY A 106 -0.75 16.35 19.68
N TYR A 107 0.53 16.27 19.29
CA TYR A 107 1.16 15.06 18.80
C TYR A 107 1.33 14.00 19.89
N ASP A 108 0.78 12.80 19.66
CA ASP A 108 1.08 11.60 20.44
C ASP A 108 1.87 10.62 19.55
N PRO A 109 3.14 10.34 19.87
CA PRO A 109 3.97 9.39 19.11
C PRO A 109 3.36 7.99 19.04
N HIS A 110 2.65 7.55 20.07
CA HIS A 110 2.01 6.23 20.07
C HIS A 110 0.83 6.17 19.09
N GLU A 111 0.01 7.20 19.06
CA GLU A 111 -1.10 7.29 18.11
C GLU A 111 -0.59 7.37 16.67
N GLU A 112 0.42 8.19 16.42
CA GLU A 112 1.05 8.31 15.09
C GLU A 112 1.65 7.00 14.61
N ASN A 113 2.35 6.27 15.48
CA ASN A 113 2.89 4.95 15.14
C ASN A 113 1.80 3.96 14.76
N GLN A 114 0.62 4.02 15.37
CA GLN A 114 -0.52 3.21 14.97
C GLN A 114 -0.97 3.54 13.54
N TYR A 115 -1.06 4.82 13.17
CA TYR A 115 -1.42 5.23 11.81
C TYR A 115 -0.36 4.80 10.79
N MET A 116 0.91 4.91 11.12
CA MET A 116 2.00 4.48 10.24
C MET A 116 2.06 2.98 10.04
N GLN A 117 1.69 2.20 11.05
CA GLN A 117 1.70 0.74 11.00
C GLN A 117 0.41 0.15 10.43
N ASN A 118 -0.64 0.95 10.32
CA ASN A 118 -1.89 0.52 9.71
C ASN A 118 -1.78 0.52 8.19
N ILE A 119 -1.17 -0.53 7.67
CA ILE A 119 -0.90 -0.72 6.24
C ILE A 119 -2.10 -1.28 5.50
N LEU A 120 -2.17 -1.02 4.20
CA LEU A 120 -2.96 -1.86 3.32
C LEU A 120 -2.36 -3.28 3.36
N ASN A 121 -3.14 -4.27 3.70
CA ASN A 121 -2.72 -5.66 3.73
C ASN A 121 -3.91 -6.54 3.35
N CYS A 122 -3.97 -6.97 2.11
CA CYS A 122 -5.04 -7.81 1.59
C CYS A 122 -4.45 -8.94 0.76
N VAL A 123 -5.09 -10.09 0.80
CA VAL A 123 -4.73 -11.25 -0.03
C VAL A 123 -6.00 -11.83 -0.62
N TYR A 124 -5.93 -12.16 -1.92
CA TYR A 124 -6.96 -12.90 -2.64
C TYR A 124 -6.37 -14.19 -3.17
N TYR A 125 -7.14 -15.27 -3.08
CA TYR A 125 -6.80 -16.56 -3.68
C TYR A 125 -8.07 -17.25 -4.13
N LYS A 126 -8.10 -17.73 -5.37
CA LYS A 126 -9.27 -18.37 -5.99
C LYS A 126 -10.53 -17.51 -5.93
N ASN A 127 -10.38 -16.23 -6.26
CA ASN A 127 -11.45 -15.21 -6.23
C ASN A 127 -12.10 -14.98 -4.86
N GLU A 128 -11.46 -15.42 -3.79
CA GLU A 128 -11.93 -15.20 -2.42
C GLU A 128 -10.89 -14.43 -1.60
N ALA A 129 -11.37 -13.62 -0.66
CA ALA A 129 -10.50 -12.98 0.30
C ALA A 129 -9.89 -14.04 1.21
N PHE A 130 -8.56 -14.03 1.34
CA PHE A 130 -7.84 -14.92 2.23
C PHE A 130 -7.86 -14.33 3.65
N ASP A 131 -8.21 -15.15 4.64
CA ASP A 131 -8.25 -14.71 6.03
C ASP A 131 -6.85 -14.45 6.59
N ILE A 132 -6.56 -13.18 6.82
CA ILE A 132 -5.31 -12.67 7.40
C ILE A 132 -5.56 -11.75 8.60
N GLU A 133 -6.73 -11.86 9.24
CA GLU A 133 -7.08 -11.02 10.38
C GLU A 133 -6.03 -11.14 11.49
N GLY A 134 -5.56 -9.99 11.97
CA GLY A 134 -4.54 -9.89 13.03
C GLY A 134 -3.09 -10.20 12.58
N GLU A 135 -2.87 -10.53 11.30
CA GLU A 135 -1.52 -10.82 10.81
C GLU A 135 -0.76 -9.54 10.44
N THR A 136 0.52 -9.51 10.75
CA THR A 136 1.44 -8.50 10.20
C THR A 136 1.76 -8.79 8.73
N GLY A 137 2.25 -7.79 7.99
CA GLY A 137 2.63 -7.99 6.58
C GLY A 137 3.57 -9.18 6.35
N ILE A 138 4.54 -9.38 7.25
CA ILE A 138 5.48 -10.52 7.19
C ILE A 138 4.75 -11.84 7.47
N ASN A 139 3.94 -11.90 8.51
CA ASN A 139 3.23 -13.12 8.86
C ASN A 139 2.12 -13.45 7.86
N THR A 140 1.52 -12.45 7.23
CA THR A 140 0.60 -12.64 6.10
C THR A 140 1.28 -13.47 5.00
N MET A 141 2.45 -13.07 4.54
CA MET A 141 3.18 -13.83 3.51
C MET A 141 3.55 -15.23 3.98
N ARG A 142 4.03 -15.38 5.22
CA ARG A 142 4.39 -16.67 5.79
C ARG A 142 3.18 -17.62 5.87
N LYS A 143 2.04 -17.12 6.35
CA LYS A 143 0.78 -17.88 6.45
C LYS A 143 0.30 -18.33 5.07
N VAL A 144 0.24 -17.41 4.12
CA VAL A 144 -0.25 -17.70 2.77
C VAL A 144 0.67 -18.68 2.04
N PHE A 145 1.98 -18.47 2.04
CA PHE A 145 2.93 -19.39 1.40
C PHE A 145 2.92 -20.78 2.04
N SER A 146 2.70 -20.85 3.36
CA SER A 146 2.58 -22.14 4.04
C SER A 146 1.30 -22.88 3.64
N GLN A 147 0.17 -22.18 3.56
CA GLN A 147 -1.12 -22.81 3.28
C GLN A 147 -1.37 -23.06 1.79
N VAL A 148 -0.93 -22.16 0.91
CA VAL A 148 -1.19 -22.25 -0.53
C VAL A 148 -0.08 -23.00 -1.26
N LEU A 149 1.18 -22.74 -0.91
CA LEU A 149 2.35 -23.30 -1.62
C LEU A 149 3.00 -24.47 -0.86
N GLY A 150 2.50 -24.83 0.32
CA GLY A 150 3.09 -25.89 1.14
C GLY A 150 4.46 -25.56 1.73
N ALA A 151 4.83 -24.29 1.81
CA ALA A 151 6.08 -23.86 2.40
C ALA A 151 6.04 -24.07 3.94
N ASN A 152 7.16 -24.44 4.54
CA ASN A 152 7.25 -24.56 6.00
C ASN A 152 7.76 -23.26 6.61
N LEU A 153 6.88 -22.28 6.75
CA LEU A 153 7.17 -20.93 7.23
C LEU A 153 6.34 -20.61 8.49
N PRO A 154 6.73 -21.08 9.68
CA PRO A 154 5.99 -20.76 10.90
C PRO A 154 5.95 -19.26 11.16
N PRO A 155 4.91 -18.73 11.84
CA PRO A 155 4.85 -17.32 12.17
C PRO A 155 6.04 -16.90 13.03
N ILE A 156 6.45 -15.67 12.88
CA ILE A 156 7.48 -15.03 13.70
C ILE A 156 6.83 -14.02 14.65
N THR A 157 7.44 -13.82 15.82
CA THR A 157 7.03 -12.73 16.71
C THR A 157 7.53 -11.42 16.10
N PRO A 158 6.63 -10.49 15.71
CA PRO A 158 7.06 -9.21 15.19
C PRO A 158 7.80 -8.44 16.30
N VAL A 159 8.97 -7.91 15.99
CA VAL A 159 9.62 -6.91 16.84
C VAL A 159 8.99 -5.58 16.48
N GLN A 160 8.14 -5.07 17.35
CA GLN A 160 7.64 -3.70 17.26
C GLN A 160 8.66 -2.81 17.96
N ASP A 161 9.63 -2.31 17.22
CA ASP A 161 10.55 -1.31 17.73
C ASP A 161 9.91 0.07 17.52
N TYR A 162 9.22 0.52 18.55
CA TYR A 162 8.77 1.91 18.67
C TYR A 162 9.92 2.72 19.31
N SER A 163 11.16 2.55 18.81
CA SER A 163 12.24 3.36 19.34
C SER A 163 11.89 4.83 19.15
N ASP A 164 11.93 5.57 20.27
CA ASP A 164 11.70 7.02 20.36
C ASP A 164 12.72 7.82 19.50
N ASN A 165 13.57 7.15 18.76
CA ASN A 165 14.69 7.69 17.99
C ASN A 165 14.29 8.55 16.78
N TYR A 166 13.01 8.66 16.45
CA TYR A 166 12.58 9.53 15.35
C TYR A 166 12.48 11.01 15.73
N VAL A 167 12.54 11.35 17.03
CA VAL A 167 12.42 12.74 17.52
C VAL A 167 13.77 13.38 17.79
N ASP A 168 14.85 12.60 18.02
CA ASP A 168 16.13 13.10 18.53
C ASP A 168 17.20 13.43 17.48
N GLU A 169 16.98 13.18 16.18
CA GLU A 169 18.00 13.50 15.18
C GLU A 169 17.98 14.94 14.63
N GLN A 170 17.16 15.83 15.17
CA GLN A 170 17.10 17.24 14.76
C GLN A 170 17.14 18.25 15.92
N SER A 171 17.75 17.93 17.05
CA SER A 171 18.09 18.93 18.07
C SER A 171 19.54 19.37 17.98
#